data_a9b10f81a1838e866910ce4d133b50c6
#
_entry.id   a9b10f81a1838e866910ce4d133b50c6
#
_cell.length_a   1.000
_cell.length_b   1.000
_cell.length_c   1.000
_cell.angle_alpha   90.00
_cell.angle_beta   90.00
_cell.angle_gamma   90.00
#
_symmetry.space_group_name_H-M   'P 1'
#
loop_
_entity.id
_entity.type
_entity.pdbx_description
1 polymer ?
#
loop_
_entity_poly.entity_id
_entity_poly.type
_entity_poly.pdbx_seq_one_letter_code
_entity_poly.pdbx_strand_id
1 'polypeptide(L)' 'MPRETLDPFTPRERSVLKLVALGRTNRQVGDELFISEKTVSVHLSRIMA' A
#
# COMPACT_ATOMS: atom_id res chain seq x y z
N MET A 1 -8.99 -12.33 -18.30
CA MET A 1 -9.19 -11.73 -18.10
C MET A 1 -9.61 -10.59 -17.46
N PRO A 2 -10.47 -10.11 -17.51
CA PRO A 2 -10.77 -8.80 -17.00
C PRO A 2 -10.95 -8.68 -15.54
N ARG A 3 -10.57 -9.64 -14.81
CA ARG A 3 -10.79 -9.52 -13.44
C ARG A 3 -9.94 -8.53 -12.79
N GLU A 4 -8.83 -8.21 -13.39
CA GLU A 4 -8.03 -7.20 -12.77
C GLU A 4 -8.72 -5.87 -12.84
N THR A 5 -9.68 -5.69 -13.69
CA THR A 5 -10.40 -4.44 -13.73
C THR A 5 -11.31 -4.28 -12.53
N LEU A 6 -11.49 -5.32 -11.75
CA LEU A 6 -12.31 -5.24 -10.56
C LEU A 6 -11.52 -4.86 -9.33
N ASP A 7 -10.21 -4.75 -9.46
CA ASP A 7 -9.36 -4.40 -8.34
C ASP A 7 -9.23 -2.87 -8.29
N PRO A 8 -9.74 -2.24 -7.23
CA PRO A 8 -9.72 -0.77 -7.14
C PRO A 8 -8.37 -0.20 -6.76
N PHE A 9 -7.39 -1.03 -6.47
CA PHE A 9 -6.12 -0.55 -5.98
C PHE A 9 -5.05 -0.63 -7.04
N THR A 10 -4.13 0.35 -7.01
CA THR A 10 -2.94 0.29 -7.85
C THR A 10 -2.00 -0.78 -7.30
N PRO A 11 -1.03 -1.25 -8.12
CA PRO A 11 -0.06 -2.21 -7.61
C PRO A 11 0.69 -1.72 -6.38
N ARG A 12 0.99 -0.43 -6.31
CA ARG A 12 1.69 0.13 -5.14
C ARG A 12 0.80 0.07 -3.90
N GLU A 13 -0.46 0.41 -4.04
CA GLU A 13 -1.39 0.36 -2.93
C GLU A 13 -1.56 -1.05 -2.42
N ARG A 14 -1.59 -2.02 -3.33
CA ARG A 14 -1.68 -3.41 -2.93
C ARG A 14 -0.43 -3.85 -2.15
N SER A 15 0.75 -3.40 -2.57
CA SER A 15 1.97 -3.70 -1.84
C SER A 15 1.94 -3.11 -0.45
N VAL A 16 1.50 -1.87 -0.31
CA VAL A 16 1.38 -1.23 0.99
C VAL A 16 0.42 -2.02 1.88
N LEU A 17 -0.73 -2.37 1.34
CA LEU A 17 -1.75 -3.07 2.10
C LEU A 17 -1.23 -4.43 2.56
N LYS A 18 -0.52 -5.14 1.70
CA LYS A 18 0.02 -6.45 2.04
C LYS A 18 1.01 -6.34 3.19
N LEU A 19 1.92 -5.37 3.14
CA LEU A 19 2.92 -5.22 4.18
C LEU A 19 2.29 -4.80 5.51
N VAL A 20 1.29 -3.94 5.46
CA VAL A 20 0.58 -3.53 6.67
C VAL A 20 -0.14 -4.74 7.27
N ALA A 21 -0.73 -5.58 6.44
CA ALA A 21 -1.41 -6.78 6.92
C ALA A 21 -0.45 -7.77 7.56
N LEU A 22 0.82 -7.72 7.19
CA LEU A 22 1.87 -8.54 7.81
C LEU A 22 2.40 -7.95 9.11
N GLY A 23 1.86 -6.82 9.55
CA GLY A 23 2.27 -6.21 10.80
C GLY A 23 3.40 -5.22 10.70
N ARG A 24 3.75 -4.78 9.48
CA ARG A 24 4.81 -3.79 9.30
C ARG A 24 4.33 -2.41 9.73
N THR A 25 5.24 -1.63 10.31
CA THR A 25 4.96 -0.22 10.59
C THR A 25 5.07 0.57 9.30
N ASN A 26 4.53 1.78 9.30
CA ASN A 26 4.63 2.66 8.12
C ASN A 26 6.09 2.87 7.73
N ARG A 27 6.97 3.01 8.72
CA ARG A 27 8.39 3.19 8.44
C ARG A 27 8.97 1.95 7.76
N GLN A 28 8.62 0.77 8.25
CA GLN A 28 9.10 -0.47 7.66
C GLN A 28 8.58 -0.65 6.25
N VAL A 29 7.31 -0.32 6.02
CA VAL A 29 6.73 -0.37 4.68
C VAL A 29 7.49 0.56 3.75
N GLY A 30 7.76 1.79 4.21
CA GLY A 30 8.49 2.75 3.40
C GLY A 30 9.89 2.25 3.07
N ASP A 31 10.58 1.66 4.04
CA ASP A 31 11.91 1.12 3.81
C ASP A 31 11.89 0.00 2.76
N GLU A 32 10.91 -0.88 2.84
CA GLU A 32 10.82 -1.99 1.90
C GLU A 32 10.45 -1.54 0.49
N LEU A 33 9.65 -0.51 0.37
CA LEU A 33 9.17 -0.04 -0.92
C LEU A 33 9.96 1.15 -1.45
N PHE A 34 10.98 1.59 -0.70
CA PHE A 34 11.82 2.73 -1.07
C PHE A 34 11.02 4.01 -1.24
N ILE A 35 10.07 4.23 -0.34
CA ILE A 35 9.27 5.46 -0.30
C ILE A 35 9.29 5.98 1.13
N SER A 36 8.90 7.24 1.31
CA SER A 36 8.92 7.83 2.64
C SER A 36 7.75 7.31 3.47
N GLU A 37 7.90 7.41 4.77
CA GLU A 37 6.85 7.07 5.70
C GLU A 37 5.59 7.88 5.43
N LYS A 38 5.77 9.15 5.09
CA LYS A 38 4.65 10.02 4.76
C LYS A 38 3.92 9.52 3.51
N THR A 39 4.66 9.05 2.52
CA THR A 39 4.05 8.50 1.31
C THR A 39 3.24 7.26 1.64
N VAL A 40 3.72 6.43 2.56
CA VAL A 40 2.96 5.28 3.02
C VAL A 40 1.64 5.74 3.64
N SER A 41 1.68 6.78 4.47
CA SER A 41 0.47 7.32 5.08
C SER A 41 -0.52 7.81 4.03
N VAL A 42 -0.03 8.44 2.96
CA VAL A 42 -0.89 8.89 1.88
C VAL A 42 -1.58 7.72 1.21
N HIS A 43 -0.83 6.65 0.93
CA HIS A 43 -1.42 5.45 0.34
C HIS A 43 -2.48 4.85 1.24
N LEU A 44 -2.21 4.77 2.53
CA LEU A 44 -3.17 4.22 3.48
C LEU A 44 -4.44 5.07 3.55
N SER A 45 -4.29 6.39 3.51
CA SER A 45 -5.44 7.28 3.52
C SER A 45 -6.34 7.03 2.31
N ARG A 46 -5.73 6.78 1.16
CA ARG A 46 -6.50 6.49 -0.05
C ARG A 46 -7.19 5.14 0.03
N ILE A 47 -6.50 4.15 0.56
CA ILE A 47 -7.05 2.80 0.68
C ILE A 47 -8.24 2.80 1.61
N MET A 48 -8.17 3.57 2.68
CA MET A 48 -9.20 3.58 3.71
C MET A 48 -10.27 4.63 3.49
N ALA A 49 -10.13 5.42 2.47
CA ALA A 49 -11.10 6.49 2.20
C ALA A 49 -12.47 5.96 1.80
#